data_52395a17ca0f0a4ac4d166de96c13a57
#
_entry.id   52395a17ca0f0a4ac4d166de96c13a57
#
_cell.length_a   1.000
_cell.length_b   1.000
_cell.length_c   1.000
_cell.angle_alpha   90.00
_cell.angle_beta   90.00
_cell.angle_gamma   90.00
#
_symmetry.space_group_name_H-M   'P 1'
#
loop_
_entity.id
_entity.type
_entity.pdbx_description
1 polymer ?
#
loop_
_entity_poly.entity_id
_entity_poly.type
_entity_poly.pdbx_seq_one_letter_code
_entity_poly.pdbx_strand_id
1 'polypeptide(L)'
;MKFNIKRFVIWITVFMFAAFITAGIILAVTGNLALAVEQIDESKTFEASEINKIYVDLVSTDIKVIPTDEEEIIVHLYGEVSTNKEMELPSLVAYQSGDELRIEILSPKTVFIGINIWRTKLDIYIPKDSIEVFKADTTSSDMDVSNLKVNEFEFNSVSGDFKGESLFANNIKLKSTSGDIGLNDYTGDVNVGLTSGDVVLVDGSQNESIGIVTVSGDVYIEQEDSSNMNVRVTSGDIEINLSEDAQFFLNAKTVSGHIENTFPIKITSSGRRNLEGVVGSGEKQIDVSATSGDISLNYR
;
A
#
# COMPACT_ATOMS: atom_id res chain seq x y z
N MET A 1 -0.49 10.33 63.89
CA MET A 1 -0.82 9.05 63.25
C MET A 1 0.27 8.72 62.25
N LYS A 2 1.14 7.73 62.47
CA LYS A 2 2.22 7.39 61.51
C LYS A 2 1.61 6.56 60.39
N PHE A 3 1.60 7.11 59.18
CA PHE A 3 1.14 6.43 57.96
C PHE A 3 2.05 5.22 57.66
N ASN A 4 1.51 4.02 57.73
CA ASN A 4 2.29 2.82 57.52
C ASN A 4 2.26 2.40 56.03
N ILE A 5 3.25 2.87 55.26
CA ILE A 5 3.38 2.67 53.83
C ILE A 5 3.29 1.17 53.45
N LYS A 6 3.88 0.24 54.27
CA LYS A 6 3.80 -1.20 53.97
C LYS A 6 2.35 -1.73 53.97
N ARG A 7 1.55 -1.29 54.97
CA ARG A 7 0.14 -1.70 55.02
C ARG A 7 -0.67 -1.09 53.89
N PHE A 8 -0.36 0.13 53.50
CA PHE A 8 -1.03 0.81 52.37
C PHE A 8 -0.74 0.10 51.04
N VAL A 9 0.52 -0.28 50.76
CA VAL A 9 0.89 -1.03 49.57
C VAL A 9 0.21 -2.39 49.56
N ILE A 10 0.18 -3.11 50.67
CA ILE A 10 -0.52 -4.40 50.76
C ILE A 10 -2.01 -4.25 50.44
N TRP A 11 -2.67 -3.25 50.95
CA TRP A 11 -4.10 -3.03 50.67
C TRP A 11 -4.36 -2.66 49.20
N ILE A 12 -3.49 -1.86 48.58
CA ILE A 12 -3.60 -1.54 47.15
C ILE A 12 -3.42 -2.83 46.31
N THR A 13 -2.41 -3.64 46.61
CA THR A 13 -2.17 -4.90 45.91
C THR A 13 -3.35 -5.85 46.04
N VAL A 14 -3.93 -6.00 47.23
CA VAL A 14 -5.11 -6.82 47.49
C VAL A 14 -6.33 -6.28 46.73
N PHE A 15 -6.52 -4.97 46.70
CA PHE A 15 -7.61 -4.34 45.96
C PHE A 15 -7.47 -4.53 44.44
N MET A 16 -6.26 -4.35 43.91
CA MET A 16 -5.97 -4.64 42.50
C MET A 16 -6.26 -6.11 42.14
N PHE A 17 -5.80 -7.06 42.99
CA PHE A 17 -6.05 -8.48 42.79
C PHE A 17 -7.55 -8.82 42.82
N ALA A 18 -8.28 -8.25 43.80
CA ALA A 18 -9.73 -8.40 43.89
C ALA A 18 -10.46 -7.83 42.66
N ALA A 19 -10.01 -6.64 42.16
CA ALA A 19 -10.56 -6.03 40.98
C ALA A 19 -10.31 -6.90 39.71
N PHE A 20 -9.10 -7.48 39.58
CA PHE A 20 -8.78 -8.41 38.50
C PHE A 20 -9.63 -9.70 38.54
N ILE A 21 -9.80 -10.29 39.74
CA ILE A 21 -10.65 -11.48 39.92
C ILE A 21 -12.11 -11.12 39.60
N THR A 22 -12.60 -9.98 40.04
CA THR A 22 -13.98 -9.56 39.76
C THR A 22 -14.19 -9.31 38.29
N ALA A 23 -13.26 -8.65 37.63
CA ALA A 23 -13.28 -8.46 36.17
C ALA A 23 -13.26 -9.81 35.42
N GLY A 24 -12.43 -10.75 35.85
CA GLY A 24 -12.38 -12.10 35.29
C GLY A 24 -13.68 -12.89 35.49
N ILE A 25 -14.32 -12.77 36.64
CA ILE A 25 -15.64 -13.41 36.91
C ILE A 25 -16.73 -12.75 36.05
N ILE A 26 -16.75 -11.44 35.93
CA ILE A 26 -17.72 -10.73 35.10
C ILE A 26 -17.56 -11.18 33.62
N LEU A 27 -16.34 -11.22 33.12
CA LEU A 27 -16.03 -11.69 31.77
C LEU A 27 -16.46 -13.16 31.55
N ALA A 28 -16.22 -14.03 32.56
CA ALA A 28 -16.63 -15.43 32.48
C ALA A 28 -18.16 -15.64 32.53
N VAL A 29 -18.86 -14.87 33.38
CA VAL A 29 -20.32 -14.96 33.55
C VAL A 29 -21.09 -14.32 32.41
N THR A 30 -20.55 -13.25 31.80
CA THR A 30 -21.19 -12.59 30.67
C THR A 30 -21.00 -13.34 29.34
N GLY A 31 -20.23 -14.45 29.35
CA GLY A 31 -19.99 -15.26 28.15
C GLY A 31 -19.08 -14.59 27.11
N ASN A 32 -18.58 -13.41 27.41
CA ASN A 32 -17.72 -12.63 26.49
C ASN A 32 -16.30 -13.21 26.35
N LEU A 33 -15.99 -14.32 27.03
CA LEU A 33 -14.72 -15.05 26.88
C LEU A 33 -14.80 -16.23 25.89
N ALA A 34 -15.99 -16.64 25.48
CA ALA A 34 -16.14 -17.66 24.46
C ALA A 34 -16.09 -16.98 23.07
N LEU A 35 -14.88 -16.78 22.56
CA LEU A 35 -14.68 -16.43 21.16
C LEU A 35 -15.12 -17.63 20.31
N ALA A 36 -16.30 -17.57 19.75
CA ALA A 36 -16.61 -18.39 18.60
C ALA A 36 -15.87 -17.77 17.41
N VAL A 37 -15.08 -18.55 16.70
CA VAL A 37 -14.52 -18.16 15.41
C VAL A 37 -15.43 -18.74 14.35
N GLU A 38 -16.01 -17.90 13.55
CA GLU A 38 -16.81 -18.31 12.40
C GLU A 38 -16.04 -18.08 11.11
N GLN A 39 -16.25 -19.00 10.17
CA GLN A 39 -15.65 -18.93 8.84
C GLN A 39 -16.62 -18.18 7.90
N ILE A 40 -16.05 -17.31 7.10
CA ILE A 40 -16.74 -16.62 6.03
C ILE A 40 -16.27 -17.24 4.73
N ASP A 41 -17.22 -17.48 3.83
CA ASP A 41 -16.96 -17.99 2.49
C ASP A 41 -18.13 -17.55 1.59
N GLU A 42 -17.98 -16.37 0.98
CA GLU A 42 -18.99 -15.76 0.11
C GLU A 42 -18.42 -15.45 -1.25
N SER A 43 -19.10 -15.85 -2.31
CA SER A 43 -18.70 -15.53 -3.68
C SER A 43 -19.84 -14.89 -4.46
N LYS A 44 -19.48 -13.96 -5.34
CA LYS A 44 -20.37 -13.38 -6.35
C LYS A 44 -19.72 -13.39 -7.70
N THR A 45 -20.51 -13.64 -8.73
CA THR A 45 -20.08 -13.78 -10.12
C THR A 45 -20.78 -12.77 -11.01
N PHE A 46 -20.08 -12.20 -11.97
CA PHE A 46 -20.56 -11.18 -12.90
C PHE A 46 -20.04 -11.46 -14.30
N GLU A 47 -20.84 -11.19 -15.32
CA GLU A 47 -20.44 -11.25 -16.74
C GLU A 47 -19.43 -10.13 -17.03
N ALA A 48 -18.21 -10.49 -17.42
CA ALA A 48 -17.15 -9.51 -17.66
C ALA A 48 -17.40 -8.62 -18.89
N SER A 49 -18.14 -9.13 -19.88
CA SER A 49 -18.44 -8.40 -21.12
C SER A 49 -19.23 -7.10 -20.92
N GLU A 50 -19.88 -6.93 -19.78
CA GLU A 50 -20.69 -5.77 -19.45
C GLU A 50 -19.96 -4.81 -18.48
N ILE A 51 -18.77 -5.16 -18.01
CA ILE A 51 -18.06 -4.42 -16.96
C ILE A 51 -16.71 -3.92 -17.51
N ASN A 52 -16.53 -2.62 -17.51
CA ASN A 52 -15.28 -1.96 -17.90
C ASN A 52 -14.51 -1.40 -16.70
N LYS A 53 -15.19 -1.25 -15.54
CA LYS A 53 -14.62 -0.59 -14.37
C LYS A 53 -14.90 -1.37 -13.11
N ILE A 54 -13.90 -1.48 -12.24
CA ILE A 54 -14.04 -2.08 -10.91
C ILE A 54 -13.66 -1.04 -9.86
N TYR A 55 -14.56 -0.83 -8.89
CA TYR A 55 -14.35 0.01 -7.72
C TYR A 55 -14.47 -0.83 -6.46
N VAL A 56 -13.42 -0.81 -5.66
CA VAL A 56 -13.34 -1.53 -4.37
C VAL A 56 -13.27 -0.52 -3.24
N ASP A 57 -14.16 -0.61 -2.26
CA ASP A 57 -14.17 0.25 -1.07
C ASP A 57 -14.19 -0.64 0.19
N LEU A 58 -13.06 -0.70 0.89
CA LEU A 58 -12.85 -1.60 2.02
C LEU A 58 -12.25 -0.90 3.24
N VAL A 59 -12.52 -1.46 4.41
CA VAL A 59 -11.95 -0.96 5.66
C VAL A 59 -10.73 -1.77 6.08
N SER A 60 -10.81 -3.10 6.14
CA SER A 60 -9.74 -3.94 6.70
C SER A 60 -9.82 -5.38 6.20
N THR A 61 -9.65 -5.56 4.92
CA THR A 61 -9.64 -6.89 4.28
C THR A 61 -8.58 -6.86 3.20
N ASP A 62 -7.63 -7.77 3.26
CA ASP A 62 -6.57 -7.85 2.25
C ASP A 62 -7.14 -8.22 0.90
N ILE A 63 -6.62 -7.59 -0.15
CA ILE A 63 -7.12 -7.71 -1.52
C ILE A 63 -6.09 -8.44 -2.36
N LYS A 64 -6.55 -9.40 -3.14
CA LYS A 64 -5.75 -10.02 -4.18
C LYS A 64 -6.47 -9.95 -5.51
N VAL A 65 -5.81 -9.37 -6.52
CA VAL A 65 -6.32 -9.32 -7.90
C VAL A 65 -5.62 -10.39 -8.73
N ILE A 66 -6.39 -11.27 -9.33
CA ILE A 66 -5.92 -12.48 -10.01
C ILE A 66 -6.52 -12.52 -11.42
N PRO A 67 -5.74 -12.23 -12.47
CA PRO A 67 -6.21 -12.43 -13.84
C PRO A 67 -6.46 -13.90 -14.16
N THR A 68 -7.52 -14.16 -14.88
CA THR A 68 -7.95 -15.52 -15.25
C THR A 68 -8.25 -15.63 -16.73
N ASP A 69 -8.32 -16.86 -17.25
CA ASP A 69 -8.77 -17.16 -18.61
C ASP A 69 -10.29 -17.47 -18.68
N GLU A 70 -11.00 -17.38 -17.54
CA GLU A 70 -12.46 -17.51 -17.49
C GLU A 70 -13.14 -16.26 -18.08
N GLU A 71 -14.44 -16.35 -18.38
CA GLU A 71 -15.22 -15.25 -18.97
C GLU A 71 -15.93 -14.38 -17.93
N GLU A 72 -15.88 -14.77 -16.67
CA GLU A 72 -16.61 -14.16 -15.57
C GLU A 72 -15.65 -13.48 -14.58
N ILE A 73 -16.11 -12.37 -14.00
CA ILE A 73 -15.47 -11.76 -12.82
C ILE A 73 -16.03 -12.45 -11.58
N ILE A 74 -15.14 -13.02 -10.76
CA ILE A 74 -15.52 -13.66 -9.51
C ILE A 74 -14.94 -12.86 -8.34
N VAL A 75 -15.79 -12.48 -7.40
CA VAL A 75 -15.40 -11.80 -6.17
C VAL A 75 -15.64 -12.76 -5.00
N HIS A 76 -14.58 -13.15 -4.32
CA HIS A 76 -14.59 -14.16 -3.27
C HIS A 76 -14.06 -13.60 -1.96
N LEU A 77 -14.95 -13.43 -0.98
CA LEU A 77 -14.63 -13.06 0.39
C LEU A 77 -14.54 -14.31 1.26
N TYR A 78 -13.41 -14.51 1.92
CA TYR A 78 -13.22 -15.65 2.81
C TYR A 78 -12.35 -15.30 4.00
N GLY A 79 -12.41 -16.12 5.04
CA GLY A 79 -11.55 -15.95 6.22
C GLY A 79 -12.23 -16.29 7.53
N GLU A 80 -11.68 -15.75 8.61
CA GLU A 80 -12.08 -16.07 9.98
C GLU A 80 -12.37 -14.78 10.76
N VAL A 81 -13.50 -14.75 11.43
CA VAL A 81 -13.92 -13.64 12.29
C VAL A 81 -14.35 -14.14 13.64
N SER A 82 -13.84 -13.54 14.70
CA SER A 82 -14.38 -13.82 16.03
C SER A 82 -15.74 -13.15 16.19
N THR A 83 -16.72 -13.92 16.59
CA THR A 83 -18.08 -13.47 16.82
C THR A 83 -18.58 -13.85 18.21
N ASN A 84 -19.55 -13.11 18.70
CA ASN A 84 -20.44 -13.56 19.78
C ASN A 84 -21.83 -13.84 19.17
N LYS A 85 -22.69 -14.52 19.91
CA LYS A 85 -24.02 -14.96 19.42
C LYS A 85 -24.93 -13.84 18.89
N GLU A 86 -24.58 -12.58 19.07
CA GLU A 86 -25.39 -11.40 18.71
C GLU A 86 -24.74 -10.54 17.60
N MET A 87 -23.52 -10.88 17.14
CA MET A 87 -22.84 -10.13 16.09
C MET A 87 -23.23 -10.66 14.71
N GLU A 88 -23.58 -9.74 13.83
CA GLU A 88 -23.65 -10.02 12.40
C GLU A 88 -22.23 -10.25 11.85
N LEU A 89 -22.09 -11.18 10.93
CA LEU A 89 -20.82 -11.40 10.22
C LEU A 89 -20.62 -10.32 9.15
N PRO A 90 -19.38 -10.01 8.81
CA PRO A 90 -19.14 -9.21 7.62
C PRO A 90 -19.68 -9.94 6.39
N SER A 91 -20.29 -9.22 5.49
CA SER A 91 -20.88 -9.76 4.28
C SER A 91 -20.41 -9.03 3.04
N LEU A 92 -20.21 -9.78 1.97
CA LEU A 92 -19.82 -9.26 0.66
C LEU A 92 -21.00 -8.56 -0.01
N VAL A 93 -20.84 -7.27 -0.28
CA VAL A 93 -21.74 -6.49 -1.12
C VAL A 93 -21.03 -6.18 -2.43
N ALA A 94 -21.40 -6.88 -3.48
CA ALA A 94 -20.94 -6.57 -4.81
C ALA A 94 -22.15 -6.45 -5.74
N TYR A 95 -22.17 -5.39 -6.54
CA TYR A 95 -23.27 -5.10 -7.46
C TYR A 95 -22.77 -4.35 -8.70
N GLN A 96 -23.41 -4.63 -9.80
CA GLN A 96 -23.16 -3.94 -11.06
C GLN A 96 -24.08 -2.72 -11.21
N SER A 97 -23.54 -1.61 -11.66
CA SER A 97 -24.28 -0.40 -12.00
C SER A 97 -23.78 0.15 -13.35
N GLY A 98 -24.49 -0.16 -14.42
CA GLY A 98 -24.04 0.11 -15.78
C GLY A 98 -22.79 -0.70 -16.11
N ASP A 99 -21.70 -0.06 -16.48
CA ASP A 99 -20.40 -0.67 -16.78
C ASP A 99 -19.46 -0.74 -15.58
N GLU A 100 -19.96 -0.42 -14.37
CA GLU A 100 -19.18 -0.42 -13.14
C GLU A 100 -19.56 -1.59 -12.24
N LEU A 101 -18.58 -2.33 -11.73
CA LEU A 101 -18.70 -3.26 -10.62
C LEU A 101 -18.22 -2.57 -9.35
N ARG A 102 -19.10 -2.48 -8.35
CA ARG A 102 -18.77 -1.94 -7.03
C ARG A 102 -18.71 -3.07 -6.02
N ILE A 103 -17.63 -3.07 -5.24
CA ILE A 103 -17.33 -4.11 -4.25
C ILE A 103 -17.09 -3.45 -2.89
N GLU A 104 -17.89 -3.83 -1.92
CA GLU A 104 -17.86 -3.33 -0.55
C GLU A 104 -18.02 -4.50 0.43
N ILE A 105 -17.55 -4.34 1.66
CA ILE A 105 -17.81 -5.29 2.74
C ILE A 105 -18.56 -4.56 3.85
N LEU A 106 -19.79 -5.02 4.09
CA LEU A 106 -20.55 -4.54 5.25
C LEU A 106 -19.98 -5.14 6.52
N SER A 107 -19.40 -4.29 7.34
CA SER A 107 -18.87 -4.67 8.66
C SER A 107 -19.90 -4.37 9.76
N PRO A 108 -20.07 -5.27 10.72
CA PRO A 108 -21.01 -5.04 11.83
C PRO A 108 -20.57 -3.83 12.66
N LYS A 109 -21.52 -3.00 13.04
CA LYS A 109 -21.30 -1.78 13.85
C LYS A 109 -21.09 -2.06 15.35
N THR A 110 -20.83 -3.29 15.74
CA THR A 110 -20.78 -3.69 17.16
C THR A 110 -19.35 -3.51 17.71
N VAL A 111 -19.25 -2.79 18.81
CA VAL A 111 -17.98 -2.66 19.55
C VAL A 111 -17.83 -3.88 20.45
N PHE A 112 -16.87 -4.74 20.13
CA PHE A 112 -16.51 -5.88 20.94
C PHE A 112 -15.39 -5.49 21.93
N ILE A 113 -15.60 -5.75 23.22
CA ILE A 113 -14.56 -5.60 24.25
C ILE A 113 -13.94 -6.98 24.48
N GLY A 114 -12.78 -7.23 23.87
CA GLY A 114 -12.07 -8.50 23.98
C GLY A 114 -11.00 -8.68 22.91
N ILE A 115 -10.46 -9.90 22.78
CA ILE A 115 -9.56 -10.26 21.68
C ILE A 115 -10.43 -10.42 20.44
N ASN A 116 -10.22 -9.57 19.44
CA ASN A 116 -10.92 -9.64 18.18
C ASN A 116 -10.01 -10.28 17.12
N ILE A 117 -10.45 -11.38 16.52
CA ILE A 117 -9.81 -12.00 15.37
C ILE A 117 -10.61 -11.55 14.14
N TRP A 118 -9.93 -10.84 13.26
CA TRP A 118 -10.50 -10.39 11.99
C TRP A 118 -9.45 -10.66 10.91
N ARG A 119 -9.61 -11.75 10.19
CA ARG A 119 -8.68 -12.21 9.15
C ARG A 119 -9.48 -12.55 7.91
N THR A 120 -9.91 -11.53 7.20
CA THR A 120 -10.65 -11.68 5.95
C THR A 120 -9.76 -11.35 4.77
N LYS A 121 -9.99 -12.03 3.67
CA LYS A 121 -9.34 -11.82 2.37
C LYS A 121 -10.39 -11.72 1.28
N LEU A 122 -10.10 -10.89 0.30
CA LEU A 122 -10.92 -10.68 -0.87
C LEU A 122 -10.11 -11.00 -2.12
N ASP A 123 -10.40 -12.12 -2.76
CA ASP A 123 -9.83 -12.47 -4.05
C ASP A 123 -10.77 -12.00 -5.16
N ILE A 124 -10.23 -11.25 -6.12
CA ILE A 124 -10.97 -10.75 -7.28
C ILE A 124 -10.35 -11.38 -8.51
N TYR A 125 -11.06 -12.33 -9.11
CA TYR A 125 -10.67 -12.97 -10.35
C TYR A 125 -11.23 -12.16 -11.51
N ILE A 126 -10.35 -11.73 -12.41
CA ILE A 126 -10.69 -10.83 -13.51
C ILE A 126 -10.23 -11.47 -14.83
N PRO A 127 -11.12 -11.64 -15.83
CA PRO A 127 -10.70 -12.06 -17.16
C PRO A 127 -9.62 -11.13 -17.72
N LYS A 128 -8.59 -11.69 -18.33
CA LYS A 128 -7.51 -10.92 -18.94
C LYS A 128 -8.05 -9.92 -19.95
N ASP A 129 -7.50 -8.72 -19.99
CA ASP A 129 -7.85 -7.64 -20.92
C ASP A 129 -9.35 -7.24 -20.93
N SER A 130 -10.11 -7.54 -19.87
CA SER A 130 -11.56 -7.30 -19.82
C SER A 130 -11.94 -5.94 -19.23
N ILE A 131 -11.11 -5.34 -18.39
CA ILE A 131 -11.42 -4.07 -17.73
C ILE A 131 -10.45 -2.96 -18.12
N GLU A 132 -10.95 -1.74 -18.14
CA GLU A 132 -10.18 -0.54 -18.43
C GLU A 132 -9.70 0.19 -17.18
N VAL A 133 -10.50 0.17 -16.12
CA VAL A 133 -10.23 0.92 -14.89
C VAL A 133 -10.36 0.03 -13.66
N PHE A 134 -9.34 0.04 -12.83
CA PHE A 134 -9.36 -0.58 -11.51
C PHE A 134 -9.02 0.46 -10.44
N LYS A 135 -9.93 0.68 -9.47
CA LYS A 135 -9.72 1.58 -8.35
C LYS A 135 -10.05 0.90 -7.04
N ALA A 136 -9.15 1.05 -6.06
CA ALA A 136 -9.35 0.57 -4.71
C ALA A 136 -9.09 1.68 -3.69
N ASP A 137 -10.08 1.94 -2.86
CA ASP A 137 -10.00 2.83 -1.71
C ASP A 137 -10.09 1.98 -0.44
N THR A 138 -9.07 2.05 0.41
CA THR A 138 -8.99 1.22 1.62
C THR A 138 -8.59 2.02 2.85
N THR A 139 -8.89 1.50 4.03
CA THR A 139 -8.38 2.10 5.27
C THR A 139 -7.18 1.32 5.80
N SER A 140 -7.28 0.00 5.91
CA SER A 140 -6.22 -0.86 6.43
C SER A 140 -6.25 -2.21 5.73
N SER A 141 -5.80 -2.26 4.50
CA SER A 141 -5.79 -3.46 3.68
C SER A 141 -4.52 -3.50 2.87
N ASP A 142 -3.87 -4.63 2.88
CA ASP A 142 -2.80 -4.89 1.94
C ASP A 142 -3.39 -5.28 0.58
N MET A 143 -2.69 -4.93 -0.49
CA MET A 143 -3.14 -5.24 -1.83
C MET A 143 -2.03 -5.88 -2.67
N ASP A 144 -2.30 -7.09 -3.14
CA ASP A 144 -1.47 -7.83 -4.08
C ASP A 144 -2.12 -7.85 -5.47
N VAL A 145 -1.41 -7.37 -6.47
CA VAL A 145 -1.84 -7.40 -7.88
C VAL A 145 -0.79 -8.08 -8.71
N SER A 146 -1.18 -9.05 -9.53
CA SER A 146 -0.24 -9.72 -10.42
C SER A 146 -0.81 -9.90 -11.83
N ASN A 147 0.04 -9.66 -12.85
CA ASN A 147 -0.27 -9.84 -14.27
C ASN A 147 -1.53 -9.11 -14.76
N LEU A 148 -1.84 -7.96 -14.19
CA LEU A 148 -3.02 -7.17 -14.54
C LEU A 148 -2.70 -6.15 -15.64
N LYS A 149 -3.59 -6.06 -16.63
CA LYS A 149 -3.51 -5.06 -17.70
C LYS A 149 -4.77 -4.22 -17.74
N VAL A 150 -4.62 -2.90 -17.57
CA VAL A 150 -5.71 -1.91 -17.52
C VAL A 150 -5.26 -0.60 -18.17
N ASN A 151 -6.17 0.34 -18.38
CA ASN A 151 -5.79 1.70 -18.78
C ASN A 151 -5.44 2.58 -17.57
N GLU A 152 -6.19 2.46 -16.48
CA GLU A 152 -6.01 3.23 -15.26
C GLU A 152 -6.05 2.30 -14.05
N PHE A 153 -5.01 2.38 -13.24
CA PHE A 153 -4.92 1.69 -11.95
C PHE A 153 -4.75 2.72 -10.82
N GLU A 154 -5.63 2.69 -9.83
CA GLU A 154 -5.55 3.57 -8.67
C GLU A 154 -5.73 2.78 -7.37
N PHE A 155 -4.79 2.96 -6.43
CA PHE A 155 -4.87 2.45 -5.07
C PHE A 155 -4.67 3.58 -4.08
N ASN A 156 -5.63 3.77 -3.19
CA ASN A 156 -5.56 4.73 -2.11
C ASN A 156 -5.77 3.98 -0.78
N SER A 157 -4.83 4.15 0.17
CA SER A 157 -4.92 3.54 1.49
C SER A 157 -4.57 4.56 2.60
N VAL A 158 -5.07 4.30 3.80
CA VAL A 158 -4.55 4.99 4.99
C VAL A 158 -3.42 4.16 5.60
N SER A 159 -3.57 2.84 5.68
CA SER A 159 -2.55 1.93 6.20
C SER A 159 -2.67 0.58 5.50
N GLY A 160 -1.66 0.19 4.80
CA GLY A 160 -1.60 -1.05 4.04
C GLY A 160 -0.52 -0.98 2.98
N ASP A 161 0.09 -2.12 2.72
CA ASP A 161 1.12 -2.25 1.72
C ASP A 161 0.51 -2.53 0.34
N PHE A 162 1.17 -2.04 -0.69
CA PHE A 162 0.83 -2.34 -2.08
C PHE A 162 1.96 -3.09 -2.75
N LYS A 163 1.62 -4.21 -3.36
CA LYS A 163 2.53 -4.99 -4.17
C LYS A 163 1.94 -5.25 -5.55
N GLY A 164 2.59 -4.71 -6.57
CA GLY A 164 2.29 -4.96 -7.98
C GLY A 164 3.40 -5.76 -8.65
N GLU A 165 3.04 -6.85 -9.31
CA GLU A 165 3.94 -7.67 -10.11
C GLU A 165 3.35 -7.84 -11.52
N SER A 166 4.09 -7.44 -12.55
CA SER A 166 3.60 -7.41 -13.94
C SER A 166 2.30 -6.62 -14.08
N LEU A 167 2.34 -5.36 -13.62
CA LEU A 167 1.21 -4.42 -13.73
C LEU A 167 1.39 -3.52 -14.95
N PHE A 168 0.53 -3.69 -15.94
CA PHE A 168 0.58 -2.95 -17.20
C PHE A 168 -0.58 -1.98 -17.29
N ALA A 169 -0.29 -0.66 -17.23
CA ALA A 169 -1.31 0.36 -17.32
C ALA A 169 -0.78 1.60 -18.06
N ASN A 170 -1.68 2.45 -18.57
CA ASN A 170 -1.24 3.76 -19.06
C ASN A 170 -0.91 4.69 -17.89
N ASN A 171 -1.70 4.60 -16.80
CA ASN A 171 -1.50 5.39 -15.60
C ASN A 171 -1.63 4.53 -14.35
N ILE A 172 -0.62 4.57 -13.49
CA ILE A 172 -0.60 3.93 -12.18
C ILE A 172 -0.52 5.01 -11.11
N LYS A 173 -1.49 5.05 -10.23
CA LYS A 173 -1.55 6.01 -9.14
C LYS A 173 -1.69 5.30 -7.80
N LEU A 174 -0.69 5.45 -6.96
CA LEU A 174 -0.59 4.76 -5.67
C LEU A 174 -0.43 5.78 -4.56
N LYS A 175 -1.32 5.74 -3.58
CA LYS A 175 -1.27 6.63 -2.43
C LYS A 175 -1.48 5.85 -1.14
N SER A 176 -0.61 6.09 -0.17
CA SER A 176 -0.81 5.60 1.20
C SER A 176 -0.35 6.64 2.21
N THR A 177 -0.95 6.63 3.40
CA THR A 177 -0.42 7.40 4.52
C THR A 177 0.66 6.61 5.24
N SER A 178 0.46 5.30 5.42
CA SER A 178 1.44 4.39 6.03
C SER A 178 1.40 3.05 5.32
N GLY A 179 2.54 2.54 4.92
CA GLY A 179 2.68 1.27 4.21
C GLY A 179 3.65 1.40 3.05
N ASP A 180 4.24 0.30 2.65
CA ASP A 180 5.23 0.26 1.59
C ASP A 180 4.57 0.08 0.22
N ILE A 181 5.19 0.64 -0.81
CA ILE A 181 4.75 0.50 -2.19
C ILE A 181 5.83 -0.17 -3.00
N GLY A 182 5.54 -1.35 -3.52
CA GLY A 182 6.39 -2.11 -4.42
C GLY A 182 5.75 -2.33 -5.79
N LEU A 183 6.48 -2.00 -6.85
CA LEU A 183 6.17 -2.40 -8.23
C LEU A 183 7.36 -3.13 -8.83
N ASN A 184 7.09 -4.27 -9.45
CA ASN A 184 8.07 -5.05 -10.19
C ASN A 184 7.49 -5.44 -11.55
N ASP A 185 8.27 -5.25 -12.61
CA ASP A 185 7.82 -5.49 -13.99
C ASP A 185 6.52 -4.72 -14.31
N TYR A 186 6.64 -3.43 -14.56
CA TYR A 186 5.48 -2.56 -14.77
C TYR A 186 5.65 -1.67 -16.00
N THR A 187 4.52 -1.25 -16.58
CA THR A 187 4.51 -0.25 -17.66
C THR A 187 3.54 0.88 -17.37
N GLY A 188 3.84 2.08 -17.92
CA GLY A 188 3.00 3.27 -17.88
C GLY A 188 3.49 4.35 -16.91
N ASP A 189 2.80 5.47 -16.88
CA ASP A 189 3.14 6.59 -16.02
C ASP A 189 2.82 6.27 -14.56
N VAL A 190 3.79 6.45 -13.67
CA VAL A 190 3.67 6.12 -12.25
C VAL A 190 3.64 7.38 -11.40
N ASN A 191 2.63 7.49 -10.53
CA ASN A 191 2.53 8.53 -9.54
C ASN A 191 2.34 7.94 -8.14
N VAL A 192 3.33 8.14 -7.26
CA VAL A 192 3.32 7.64 -5.88
C VAL A 192 3.29 8.80 -4.90
N GLY A 193 2.38 8.73 -3.93
CA GLY A 193 2.30 9.66 -2.81
C GLY A 193 2.26 8.92 -1.47
N LEU A 194 3.30 9.09 -0.65
CA LEU A 194 3.39 8.49 0.68
C LEU A 194 3.60 9.54 1.78
N THR A 195 3.13 9.24 2.98
CA THR A 195 3.56 9.98 4.17
C THR A 195 4.63 9.20 4.92
N SER A 196 4.47 7.90 5.10
CA SER A 196 5.45 7.02 5.74
C SER A 196 5.45 5.66 5.07
N GLY A 197 6.62 5.15 4.73
CA GLY A 197 6.83 3.88 4.04
C GLY A 197 7.82 4.03 2.90
N ASP A 198 8.35 2.93 2.44
CA ASP A 198 9.33 2.89 1.37
C ASP A 198 8.67 2.69 0.00
N VAL A 199 9.34 3.18 -1.03
CA VAL A 199 8.94 3.01 -2.43
C VAL A 199 10.00 2.22 -3.15
N VAL A 200 9.62 1.09 -3.74
CA VAL A 200 10.51 0.23 -4.54
C VAL A 200 9.91 0.03 -5.90
N LEU A 201 10.53 0.57 -6.93
CA LEU A 201 10.13 0.43 -8.34
C LEU A 201 11.24 -0.29 -9.10
N VAL A 202 10.97 -1.49 -9.61
CA VAL A 202 11.95 -2.35 -10.29
C VAL A 202 11.43 -2.77 -11.65
N ASP A 203 12.32 -2.86 -12.64
CA ASP A 203 12.04 -3.31 -13.99
C ASP A 203 10.85 -2.59 -14.67
N GLY A 204 10.79 -1.28 -14.50
CA GLY A 204 9.85 -0.42 -15.23
C GLY A 204 10.22 -0.28 -16.69
N SER A 205 9.23 -0.35 -17.59
CA SER A 205 9.43 -0.19 -19.03
C SER A 205 8.33 0.67 -19.66
N GLN A 206 8.65 1.32 -20.79
CA GLN A 206 7.72 2.17 -21.53
C GLN A 206 7.09 3.31 -20.67
N ASN A 207 7.82 3.76 -19.65
CA ASN A 207 7.37 4.85 -18.79
C ASN A 207 7.77 6.18 -19.40
N GLU A 208 6.83 7.11 -19.55
CA GLU A 208 7.15 8.48 -19.93
C GLU A 208 7.51 9.30 -18.70
N SER A 209 6.83 9.04 -17.57
CA SER A 209 7.04 9.79 -16.34
C SER A 209 6.89 8.96 -15.06
N ILE A 210 7.76 9.26 -14.09
CA ILE A 210 7.69 8.75 -12.71
C ILE A 210 7.67 9.94 -11.75
N GLY A 211 6.58 10.08 -11.01
CA GLY A 211 6.41 11.07 -9.96
C GLY A 211 6.33 10.42 -8.58
N ILE A 212 7.24 10.75 -7.65
CA ILE A 212 7.23 10.22 -6.29
C ILE A 212 7.35 11.36 -5.29
N VAL A 213 6.46 11.38 -4.32
CA VAL A 213 6.51 12.29 -3.19
C VAL A 213 6.33 11.49 -1.89
N THR A 214 7.35 11.49 -1.04
CA THR A 214 7.25 10.89 0.30
C THR A 214 7.74 11.86 1.38
N VAL A 215 7.14 11.77 2.56
CA VAL A 215 7.59 12.56 3.71
C VAL A 215 8.65 11.78 4.48
N SER A 216 8.46 10.48 4.70
CA SER A 216 9.38 9.65 5.47
C SER A 216 9.44 8.25 4.88
N GLY A 217 10.63 7.83 4.49
CA GLY A 217 10.89 6.54 3.86
C GLY A 217 11.84 6.67 2.68
N ASP A 218 12.45 5.58 2.30
CA ASP A 218 13.44 5.51 1.24
C ASP A 218 12.78 5.26 -0.12
N VAL A 219 13.42 5.72 -1.17
CA VAL A 219 12.98 5.52 -2.56
C VAL A 219 14.06 4.79 -3.32
N TYR A 220 13.72 3.61 -3.83
CA TYR A 220 14.57 2.82 -4.72
C TYR A 220 13.91 2.69 -6.08
N ILE A 221 14.61 3.08 -7.14
CA ILE A 221 14.17 2.94 -8.53
C ILE A 221 15.24 2.21 -9.30
N GLU A 222 14.86 1.14 -9.98
CA GLU A 222 15.74 0.40 -10.88
C GLU A 222 15.00 0.15 -12.20
N GLN A 223 15.57 0.62 -13.33
CA GLN A 223 15.01 0.39 -14.64
C GLN A 223 16.06 0.46 -15.76
N GLU A 224 15.78 -0.14 -16.89
CA GLU A 224 16.71 -0.10 -18.05
C GLU A 224 16.64 1.24 -18.76
N ASP A 225 15.45 1.70 -19.10
CA ASP A 225 15.24 2.93 -19.84
C ASP A 225 15.17 4.15 -18.94
N SER A 226 15.71 5.28 -19.37
CA SER A 226 15.48 6.55 -18.68
C SER A 226 14.09 7.11 -18.97
N SER A 227 13.39 7.57 -17.96
CA SER A 227 12.13 8.29 -18.02
C SER A 227 12.26 9.69 -17.42
N ASN A 228 11.25 10.54 -17.61
CA ASN A 228 11.18 11.76 -16.84
C ASN A 228 10.86 11.43 -15.39
N MET A 229 11.71 11.83 -14.45
CA MET A 229 11.54 11.53 -13.04
C MET A 229 11.44 12.79 -12.20
N ASN A 230 10.49 12.80 -11.26
CA ASN A 230 10.35 13.84 -10.27
C ASN A 230 10.21 13.21 -8.89
N VAL A 231 11.31 13.08 -8.17
CA VAL A 231 11.36 12.40 -6.88
C VAL A 231 11.62 13.40 -5.76
N ARG A 232 10.73 13.47 -4.79
CA ARG A 232 10.83 14.34 -3.63
C ARG A 232 10.67 13.58 -2.34
N VAL A 233 11.70 13.63 -1.49
CA VAL A 233 11.72 12.99 -0.18
C VAL A 233 12.01 14.05 0.89
N THR A 234 11.25 14.06 1.97
CA THR A 234 11.59 14.95 3.08
C THR A 234 12.61 14.31 4.01
N SER A 235 12.44 13.06 4.40
CA SER A 235 13.40 12.31 5.24
C SER A 235 13.50 10.87 4.73
N GLY A 236 14.65 10.50 4.21
CA GLY A 236 14.95 9.21 3.61
C GLY A 236 15.91 9.36 2.46
N ASP A 237 16.49 8.28 2.04
CA ASP A 237 17.47 8.23 0.97
C ASP A 237 16.81 7.96 -0.39
N ILE A 238 17.44 8.40 -1.45
CA ILE A 238 16.96 8.18 -2.82
C ILE A 238 18.06 7.46 -3.58
N GLU A 239 17.75 6.28 -4.08
CA GLU A 239 18.63 5.51 -4.93
C GLU A 239 17.98 5.26 -6.30
N ILE A 240 18.67 5.66 -7.37
CA ILE A 240 18.21 5.48 -8.75
C ILE A 240 19.29 4.73 -9.52
N ASN A 241 18.94 3.55 -10.00
CA ASN A 241 19.81 2.68 -10.77
C ASN A 241 19.27 2.57 -12.22
N LEU A 242 20.05 3.04 -13.18
CA LEU A 242 19.67 3.03 -14.60
C LEU A 242 20.70 2.27 -15.43
N SER A 243 20.35 1.93 -16.68
CA SER A 243 21.31 1.39 -17.63
C SER A 243 22.49 2.33 -17.86
N GLU A 244 23.66 1.77 -18.15
CA GLU A 244 24.86 2.54 -18.52
C GLU A 244 24.64 3.47 -19.72
N ASP A 245 23.73 3.08 -20.63
CA ASP A 245 23.37 3.85 -21.83
C ASP A 245 22.31 4.95 -21.57
N ALA A 246 21.86 5.13 -20.34
CA ALA A 246 20.83 6.12 -19.98
C ALA A 246 21.25 7.55 -20.36
N GLN A 247 20.30 8.31 -20.89
CA GLN A 247 20.54 9.68 -21.36
C GLN A 247 19.55 10.64 -20.70
N PHE A 248 20.05 11.55 -19.87
CA PHE A 248 19.18 12.45 -19.09
C PHE A 248 19.87 13.75 -18.72
N PHE A 249 19.06 14.74 -18.41
CA PHE A 249 19.47 15.92 -17.66
C PHE A 249 19.17 15.69 -16.18
N LEU A 250 20.17 15.79 -15.35
CA LEU A 250 20.06 15.64 -13.90
C LEU A 250 19.97 17.00 -13.19
N ASN A 251 19.03 17.12 -12.26
CA ASN A 251 18.98 18.18 -11.27
C ASN A 251 18.73 17.56 -9.89
N ALA A 252 19.81 17.28 -9.17
CA ALA A 252 19.78 16.67 -7.84
C ALA A 252 20.10 17.69 -6.75
N LYS A 253 19.29 17.73 -5.68
CA LYS A 253 19.47 18.66 -4.55
C LYS A 253 19.15 17.99 -3.22
N THR A 254 20.01 18.20 -2.22
CA THR A 254 19.72 17.84 -0.83
C THR A 254 19.97 19.03 0.09
N VAL A 255 19.26 19.14 1.20
CA VAL A 255 19.53 20.16 2.22
C VAL A 255 20.49 19.62 3.27
N SER A 256 20.34 18.35 3.67
CA SER A 256 21.22 17.67 4.62
C SER A 256 21.48 16.25 4.15
N GLY A 257 22.61 16.02 3.53
CA GLY A 257 23.03 14.74 2.94
C GLY A 257 24.11 14.93 1.89
N HIS A 258 24.37 13.86 1.16
CA HIS A 258 25.37 13.80 0.08
C HIS A 258 24.69 13.44 -1.23
N ILE A 259 25.34 13.79 -2.33
CA ILE A 259 24.90 13.38 -3.67
C ILE A 259 26.04 12.59 -4.28
N GLU A 260 25.77 11.34 -4.61
CA GLU A 260 26.69 10.45 -5.31
C GLU A 260 26.18 10.17 -6.71
N ASN A 261 27.08 10.11 -7.68
CA ASN A 261 26.74 9.83 -9.05
C ASN A 261 27.88 9.08 -9.73
N THR A 262 27.59 7.97 -10.35
CA THR A 262 28.57 7.16 -11.07
C THR A 262 28.57 7.42 -12.58
N PHE A 263 27.53 8.06 -13.14
CA PHE A 263 27.45 8.38 -14.56
C PHE A 263 28.51 9.41 -15.00
N PRO A 264 29.02 9.31 -16.25
CA PRO A 264 29.91 10.29 -16.85
C PRO A 264 29.14 11.59 -17.18
N ILE A 265 28.82 12.38 -16.16
CA ILE A 265 28.02 13.60 -16.27
C ILE A 265 28.83 14.81 -16.72
N LYS A 266 28.33 15.51 -17.73
CA LYS A 266 28.85 16.85 -18.07
C LYS A 266 28.20 17.88 -17.15
N ILE A 267 28.94 18.26 -16.12
CA ILE A 267 28.47 19.13 -15.06
C ILE A 267 28.22 20.54 -15.60
N THR A 268 27.03 21.09 -15.36
CA THR A 268 26.65 22.49 -15.61
C THR A 268 26.72 23.32 -14.33
N SER A 269 26.35 22.72 -13.18
CA SER A 269 26.47 23.35 -11.87
C SER A 269 26.73 22.27 -10.82
N SER A 270 27.66 22.52 -9.92
CA SER A 270 27.90 21.61 -8.78
C SER A 270 28.25 22.38 -7.53
N GLY A 271 27.79 21.88 -6.40
CA GLY A 271 28.08 22.35 -5.08
C GLY A 271 28.08 21.18 -4.10
N ARG A 272 28.23 21.48 -2.83
CA ARG A 272 28.27 20.42 -1.80
C ARG A 272 26.96 19.64 -1.70
N ARG A 273 25.83 20.25 -2.12
CA ARG A 273 24.46 19.73 -1.94
C ARG A 273 23.58 19.89 -3.17
N ASN A 274 24.20 20.11 -4.31
CA ASN A 274 23.51 20.16 -5.60
C ASN A 274 24.43 19.64 -6.69
N LEU A 275 23.86 18.92 -7.62
CA LEU A 275 24.50 18.45 -8.82
C LEU A 275 23.55 18.64 -9.99
N GLU A 276 23.98 19.39 -11.00
CA GLU A 276 23.23 19.62 -12.21
C GLU A 276 24.14 19.35 -13.42
N GLY A 277 23.63 18.61 -14.37
CA GLY A 277 24.43 18.27 -15.55
C GLY A 277 23.71 17.35 -16.50
N VAL A 278 24.40 16.99 -17.58
CA VAL A 278 23.87 16.22 -18.70
C VAL A 278 24.63 14.91 -18.82
N VAL A 279 23.92 13.81 -18.95
CA VAL A 279 24.42 12.49 -19.33
C VAL A 279 23.92 12.19 -20.76
N GLY A 280 24.84 11.89 -21.67
CA GLY A 280 24.51 11.65 -23.07
C GLY A 280 23.87 12.85 -23.76
N SER A 281 22.73 12.68 -24.39
CA SER A 281 21.96 13.73 -25.07
C SER A 281 21.14 14.62 -24.11
N GLY A 282 20.85 14.15 -22.90
CA GLY A 282 20.00 14.87 -21.95
C GLY A 282 18.54 14.87 -22.33
N GLU A 283 18.05 13.85 -23.02
CA GLU A 283 16.68 13.81 -23.57
C GLU A 283 15.60 13.73 -22.50
N LYS A 284 15.82 12.98 -21.43
CA LYS A 284 14.92 12.84 -20.30
C LYS A 284 15.34 13.73 -19.13
N GLN A 285 14.41 14.15 -18.32
CA GLN A 285 14.69 15.01 -17.17
C GLN A 285 14.53 14.24 -15.84
N ILE A 286 15.56 14.25 -15.02
CA ILE A 286 15.56 13.66 -13.69
C ILE A 286 15.75 14.76 -12.65
N ASP A 287 14.65 15.12 -11.99
CA ASP A 287 14.60 16.08 -10.89
C ASP A 287 14.49 15.30 -9.57
N VAL A 288 15.52 15.36 -8.74
CA VAL A 288 15.57 14.63 -7.47
C VAL A 288 15.85 15.58 -6.32
N SER A 289 15.06 15.52 -5.27
CA SER A 289 15.29 16.36 -4.09
C SER A 289 15.03 15.65 -2.78
N ALA A 290 15.97 15.79 -1.83
CA ALA A 290 15.83 15.37 -0.45
C ALA A 290 15.96 16.56 0.50
N THR A 291 15.21 16.61 1.59
CA THR A 291 15.50 17.58 2.64
C THR A 291 16.54 17.00 3.61
N SER A 292 16.36 15.75 4.03
CA SER A 292 17.32 15.03 4.85
C SER A 292 17.46 13.61 4.32
N GLY A 293 18.60 13.30 3.76
CA GLY A 293 18.93 12.02 3.14
C GLY A 293 19.92 12.16 2.01
N ASP A 294 20.52 11.06 1.65
CA ASP A 294 21.48 10.96 0.57
C ASP A 294 20.77 10.68 -0.77
N ILE A 295 21.38 11.11 -1.85
CA ILE A 295 20.89 10.87 -3.21
C ILE A 295 21.98 10.14 -3.99
N SER A 296 21.66 8.95 -4.48
CA SER A 296 22.57 8.12 -5.26
C SER A 296 22.02 7.83 -6.64
N LEU A 297 22.78 8.13 -7.69
CA LEU A 297 22.50 7.75 -9.06
C LEU A 297 23.61 6.83 -9.55
N ASN A 298 23.24 5.61 -9.90
CA ASN A 298 24.19 4.58 -10.29
C ASN A 298 23.81 4.01 -11.66
N TYR A 299 24.82 3.61 -12.41
CA TYR A 299 24.59 2.72 -13.57
C TYR A 299 24.84 1.27 -13.16
N ARG A 300 24.09 0.37 -13.74
CA ARG A 300 24.22 -1.08 -13.56
C ARG A 300 24.74 -1.76 -14.85
#